data_048755eb1a36559033139d774cdba717
#
_entry.id   048755eb1a36559033139d774cdba717
#
_cell.length_a   1.000
_cell.length_b   1.000
_cell.length_c   1.000
_cell.angle_alpha   90.00
_cell.angle_beta   90.00
_cell.angle_gamma   90.00
#
_symmetry.space_group_name_H-M   'P 1'
#
loop_
_entity.id
_entity.type
_entity.pdbx_description
1 polymer ?
#
loop_
_entity_poly.entity_id
_entity_poly.type
_entity_poly.pdbx_seq_one_letter_code
_entity_poly.pdbx_strand_id
1 'polypeptide(L)'
;ELKETDIDLPTLGPRLERVADDVLDGRGLALIRGVPVERYSRLQSAIAFWCIGGFVGDPVSQNAKGHLLGHVQDLGGTTLKNPSNRGYQTQEGLPYHCDSCDVVVLMCLHPSKSGGESTVVSSLNIYNEMLKRNPAAAAALTEAIYRDRRNEIPEGKDPWFQLPVFNFQDGLMTVSWQGGYIRSASRFEELPPHSQDLKDGLNLFNKLANELAYSMDFKPGDIQILHNHVTVHSRTAFEEFPELKRKRHLLRLWLGTPNGRPLSPAYANRYGDLKPGARPAGGIIVPGTVFKAPLEAE
;
A
#
# COMPACT_ATOMS: atom_id res chain seq x y z
N GLU A 1 -18.40 -9.08 12.76
CA GLU A 1 -17.39 -9.10 11.70
C GLU A 1 -17.71 -10.25 10.75
N LEU A 2 -17.83 -9.95 9.44
CA LEU A 2 -17.98 -10.99 8.40
C LEU A 2 -16.64 -11.66 8.20
N LYS A 3 -16.56 -12.97 8.37
CA LYS A 3 -15.38 -13.78 8.07
C LYS A 3 -15.60 -14.56 6.78
N GLU A 4 -14.50 -15.01 6.15
CA GLU A 4 -14.55 -15.91 4.99
C GLU A 4 -15.48 -17.09 5.22
N THR A 5 -15.43 -17.70 6.42
CA THR A 5 -16.27 -18.83 6.84
C THR A 5 -17.77 -18.54 6.88
N ASP A 6 -18.16 -17.26 6.88
CA ASP A 6 -19.57 -16.84 6.93
C ASP A 6 -20.18 -16.68 5.52
N ILE A 7 -19.35 -16.88 4.46
CA ILE A 7 -19.72 -16.59 3.09
C ILE A 7 -19.58 -17.84 2.23
N ASP A 8 -20.71 -18.40 1.83
CA ASP A 8 -20.73 -19.52 0.89
C ASP A 8 -20.67 -18.99 -0.55
N LEU A 9 -19.52 -19.14 -1.20
CA LEU A 9 -19.26 -18.80 -2.61
C LEU A 9 -18.80 -20.04 -3.39
N PRO A 10 -19.68 -21.05 -3.61
CA PRO A 10 -19.26 -22.35 -4.13
C PRO A 10 -18.60 -22.28 -5.52
N THR A 11 -18.90 -21.27 -6.31
CA THR A 11 -18.32 -21.09 -7.65
C THR A 11 -17.16 -20.10 -7.65
N LEU A 12 -17.29 -19.01 -6.92
CA LEU A 12 -16.29 -17.92 -6.91
C LEU A 12 -15.18 -18.18 -5.88
N GLY A 13 -15.50 -18.77 -4.72
CA GLY A 13 -14.54 -19.03 -3.64
C GLY A 13 -13.25 -19.72 -4.13
N PRO A 14 -13.33 -20.90 -4.80
CA PRO A 14 -12.14 -21.59 -5.30
C PRO A 14 -11.31 -20.78 -6.33
N ARG A 15 -11.91 -19.77 -6.97
CA ARG A 15 -11.18 -18.85 -7.86
C ARG A 15 -10.49 -17.76 -7.05
N LEU A 16 -11.12 -17.24 -6.00
CA LEU A 16 -10.54 -16.25 -5.11
C LEU A 16 -9.35 -16.83 -4.33
N GLU A 17 -9.43 -18.07 -3.86
CA GLU A 17 -8.32 -18.80 -3.25
C GLU A 17 -7.11 -18.85 -4.19
N ARG A 18 -7.29 -19.24 -5.46
CA ARG A 18 -6.20 -19.24 -6.46
C ARG A 18 -5.65 -17.82 -6.73
N VAL A 19 -6.50 -16.81 -6.68
CA VAL A 19 -6.04 -15.41 -6.78
C VAL A 19 -5.20 -15.02 -5.56
N ALA A 20 -5.60 -15.43 -4.37
CA ALA A 20 -4.83 -15.21 -3.15
C ALA A 20 -3.45 -15.89 -3.22
N ASP A 21 -3.40 -17.16 -3.62
CA ASP A 21 -2.14 -17.90 -3.82
C ASP A 21 -1.22 -17.19 -4.82
N ASP A 22 -1.74 -16.75 -5.97
CA ASP A 22 -0.96 -16.05 -7.00
C ASP A 22 -0.45 -14.67 -6.50
N VAL A 23 -1.21 -14.01 -5.66
CA VAL A 23 -0.79 -12.74 -5.03
C VAL A 23 0.26 -12.98 -3.95
N LEU A 24 0.09 -13.99 -3.10
CA LEU A 24 0.96 -14.21 -1.94
C LEU A 24 2.28 -14.91 -2.33
N ASP A 25 2.21 -15.93 -3.16
CA ASP A 25 3.34 -16.79 -3.49
C ASP A 25 3.76 -16.75 -4.98
N GLY A 26 2.95 -16.12 -5.82
CA GLY A 26 3.18 -15.99 -7.26
C GLY A 26 3.63 -14.59 -7.70
N ARG A 27 2.84 -13.97 -8.58
CA ARG A 27 3.18 -12.71 -9.25
C ARG A 27 3.15 -11.47 -8.34
N GLY A 28 2.52 -11.54 -7.19
CA GLY A 28 2.37 -10.42 -6.26
C GLY A 28 1.29 -9.41 -6.65
N LEU A 29 0.51 -9.69 -7.69
CA LEU A 29 -0.58 -8.82 -8.15
C LEU A 29 -1.69 -9.59 -8.84
N ALA A 30 -2.92 -9.09 -8.70
CA ALA A 30 -4.07 -9.56 -9.46
C ALA A 30 -5.02 -8.41 -9.80
N LEU A 31 -5.78 -8.56 -10.89
CA LEU A 31 -6.85 -7.66 -11.29
C LEU A 31 -8.11 -8.47 -11.56
N ILE A 32 -9.12 -8.31 -10.70
CA ILE A 32 -10.45 -8.89 -10.86
C ILE A 32 -11.31 -7.83 -11.55
N ARG A 33 -12.09 -8.23 -12.56
CA ARG A 33 -12.96 -7.33 -13.31
C ARG A 33 -14.41 -7.71 -13.19
N GLY A 34 -15.29 -6.70 -13.26
CA GLY A 34 -16.72 -6.91 -13.52
C GLY A 34 -17.59 -7.07 -12.28
N VAL A 35 -17.16 -6.60 -11.10
CA VAL A 35 -18.10 -6.40 -9.99
C VAL A 35 -19.14 -5.36 -10.42
N PRO A 36 -20.46 -5.67 -10.40
CA PRO A 36 -21.49 -4.80 -10.99
C PRO A 36 -21.83 -3.61 -10.07
N VAL A 37 -20.84 -2.78 -9.71
CA VAL A 37 -20.96 -1.66 -8.77
C VAL A 37 -22.05 -0.65 -9.19
N GLU A 38 -22.35 -0.55 -10.47
CA GLU A 38 -23.40 0.35 -11.01
C GLU A 38 -24.82 -0.11 -10.61
N ARG A 39 -24.98 -1.41 -10.26
CA ARG A 39 -26.25 -2.01 -9.82
C ARG A 39 -26.34 -2.08 -8.30
N TYR A 40 -25.25 -1.81 -7.60
CA TYR A 40 -25.15 -1.96 -6.16
C TYR A 40 -25.28 -0.61 -5.46
N SER A 41 -25.91 -0.62 -4.29
CA SER A 41 -25.79 0.47 -3.35
C SER A 41 -24.34 0.53 -2.81
N ARG A 42 -23.97 1.64 -2.16
CA ARG A 42 -22.68 1.77 -1.50
C ARG A 42 -22.41 0.63 -0.51
N LEU A 43 -23.40 0.29 0.30
CA LEU A 43 -23.30 -0.79 1.26
C LEU A 43 -23.09 -2.15 0.57
N GLN A 44 -23.84 -2.45 -0.48
CA GLN A 44 -23.68 -3.70 -1.22
C GLN A 44 -22.29 -3.79 -1.89
N SER A 45 -21.80 -2.70 -2.46
CA SER A 45 -20.43 -2.63 -3.00
C SER A 45 -19.37 -2.85 -1.92
N ALA A 46 -19.55 -2.25 -0.74
CA ALA A 46 -18.63 -2.41 0.39
C ALA A 46 -18.65 -3.86 0.92
N ILE A 47 -19.82 -4.49 1.04
CA ILE A 47 -19.95 -5.89 1.45
C ILE A 47 -19.27 -6.82 0.43
N ALA A 48 -19.56 -6.68 -0.86
CA ALA A 48 -18.96 -7.51 -1.90
C ALA A 48 -17.43 -7.37 -1.89
N PHE A 49 -16.92 -6.14 -1.73
CA PHE A 49 -15.50 -5.85 -1.67
C PHE A 49 -14.84 -6.46 -0.43
N TRP A 50 -15.50 -6.33 0.73
CA TRP A 50 -15.04 -6.92 2.00
C TRP A 50 -14.96 -8.44 1.92
N CYS A 51 -16.00 -9.08 1.38
CA CYS A 51 -16.05 -10.52 1.18
C CYS A 51 -14.92 -11.03 0.28
N ILE A 52 -14.66 -10.34 -0.84
CA ILE A 52 -13.56 -10.69 -1.76
C ILE A 52 -12.21 -10.51 -1.06
N GLY A 53 -12.04 -9.42 -0.30
CA GLY A 53 -10.82 -9.19 0.47
C GLY A 53 -10.55 -10.26 1.52
N GLY A 54 -11.59 -10.79 2.14
CA GLY A 54 -11.51 -11.82 3.19
C GLY A 54 -10.83 -13.12 2.74
N PHE A 55 -10.89 -13.46 1.45
CA PHE A 55 -10.13 -14.60 0.88
C PHE A 55 -8.61 -14.37 0.83
N VAL A 56 -8.15 -13.13 1.01
CA VAL A 56 -6.73 -12.79 0.98
C VAL A 56 -6.17 -12.55 2.38
N GLY A 57 -6.97 -11.98 3.27
CA GLY A 57 -6.53 -11.68 4.63
C GLY A 57 -7.52 -10.83 5.43
N ASP A 58 -7.16 -10.56 6.68
CA ASP A 58 -7.98 -9.81 7.61
C ASP A 58 -7.76 -8.30 7.47
N PRO A 59 -8.83 -7.49 7.44
CA PRO A 59 -8.70 -6.03 7.38
C PRO A 59 -8.00 -5.45 8.60
N VAL A 60 -7.04 -4.53 8.36
CA VAL A 60 -6.33 -3.79 9.39
C VAL A 60 -6.55 -2.29 9.23
N SER A 61 -6.38 -1.54 10.33
CA SER A 61 -6.60 -0.08 10.35
C SER A 61 -5.64 0.66 9.42
N GLN A 62 -6.18 1.57 8.60
CA GLN A 62 -5.43 2.33 7.60
C GLN A 62 -5.00 3.73 8.07
N ASN A 63 -5.52 4.17 9.21
CA ASN A 63 -5.24 5.50 9.77
C ASN A 63 -5.56 5.57 11.26
N ALA A 64 -5.18 6.67 11.90
CA ALA A 64 -5.44 6.92 13.32
C ALA A 64 -6.93 6.96 13.71
N LYS A 65 -7.85 7.12 12.74
CA LYS A 65 -9.31 7.07 12.98
C LYS A 65 -9.86 5.64 13.09
N GLY A 66 -9.03 4.61 12.86
CA GLY A 66 -9.44 3.21 12.95
C GLY A 66 -10.20 2.69 11.72
N HIS A 67 -10.04 3.31 10.55
CA HIS A 67 -10.77 2.89 9.35
C HIS A 67 -10.25 1.55 8.83
N LEU A 68 -11.08 0.51 8.87
CA LEU A 68 -10.84 -0.78 8.23
C LEU A 68 -11.21 -0.74 6.74
N LEU A 69 -12.26 0.00 6.39
CA LEU A 69 -12.62 0.35 5.01
C LEU A 69 -12.17 1.77 4.74
N GLY A 70 -11.28 1.95 3.78
CA GLY A 70 -10.76 3.25 3.38
C GLY A 70 -11.43 3.78 2.10
N HIS A 71 -11.41 5.10 1.94
CA HIS A 71 -11.91 5.79 0.75
C HIS A 71 -10.78 6.57 0.12
N VAL A 72 -10.49 6.28 -1.15
CA VAL A 72 -9.52 7.00 -1.96
C VAL A 72 -10.28 7.97 -2.84
N GLN A 73 -10.45 9.19 -2.34
CA GLN A 73 -11.26 10.25 -2.96
C GLN A 73 -10.67 11.61 -2.61
N ASP A 74 -10.69 12.55 -3.55
CA ASP A 74 -10.35 13.94 -3.29
C ASP A 74 -11.43 14.61 -2.44
N LEU A 75 -11.04 15.06 -1.25
CA LEU A 75 -11.93 15.76 -0.31
C LEU A 75 -11.95 17.29 -0.54
N GLY A 76 -11.13 17.77 -1.48
CA GLY A 76 -10.98 19.19 -1.78
C GLY A 76 -10.07 19.93 -0.78
N GLY A 77 -9.34 20.92 -1.28
CA GLY A 77 -8.50 21.79 -0.44
C GLY A 77 -7.26 21.13 0.19
N THR A 78 -6.99 19.86 -0.08
CA THR A 78 -5.82 19.14 0.43
C THR A 78 -4.69 19.15 -0.60
N THR A 79 -3.44 19.30 -0.14
CA THR A 79 -2.24 19.26 -0.97
C THR A 79 -1.14 18.47 -0.27
N LEU A 80 -0.28 17.81 -1.03
CA LEU A 80 0.89 17.08 -0.51
C LEU A 80 1.98 18.00 0.07
N LYS A 81 1.87 19.31 -0.11
CA LYS A 81 2.78 20.29 0.53
C LYS A 81 2.67 20.27 2.05
N ASN A 82 1.50 19.94 2.60
CA ASN A 82 1.33 19.75 4.03
C ASN A 82 1.63 18.27 4.39
N PRO A 83 2.66 17.99 5.19
CA PRO A 83 3.04 16.62 5.59
C PRO A 83 1.94 15.84 6.34
N SER A 84 0.99 16.53 6.95
CA SER A 84 -0.14 15.91 7.66
C SER A 84 -1.24 15.42 6.71
N ASN A 85 -1.26 15.90 5.47
CA ASN A 85 -2.24 15.47 4.48
C ASN A 85 -1.91 14.08 3.93
N ARG A 86 -2.95 13.33 3.67
CA ARG A 86 -2.84 12.00 3.09
C ARG A 86 -3.03 12.07 1.58
N GLY A 87 -2.07 11.52 0.84
CA GLY A 87 -2.06 11.59 -0.62
C GLY A 87 -3.30 11.00 -1.29
N TYR A 88 -3.95 10.01 -0.68
CA TYR A 88 -5.17 9.41 -1.20
C TYR A 88 -6.40 10.36 -1.17
N GLN A 89 -6.29 11.51 -0.50
CA GLN A 89 -7.32 12.55 -0.39
C GLN A 89 -7.05 13.76 -1.29
N THR A 90 -6.14 13.62 -2.27
CA THR A 90 -5.75 14.70 -3.20
C THR A 90 -5.82 14.24 -4.65
N GLN A 91 -5.86 15.20 -5.59
CA GLN A 91 -5.74 14.95 -7.04
C GLN A 91 -4.29 14.84 -7.52
N GLU A 92 -3.31 15.16 -6.65
CA GLU A 92 -1.90 15.12 -7.00
C GLU A 92 -1.43 13.68 -7.27
N GLY A 93 -0.42 13.53 -8.12
CA GLY A 93 0.20 12.23 -8.36
C GLY A 93 0.84 11.67 -7.08
N LEU A 94 0.66 10.40 -6.82
CA LEU A 94 1.30 9.70 -5.72
C LEU A 94 2.58 9.04 -6.23
N PRO A 95 3.76 9.37 -5.67
CA PRO A 95 4.99 8.67 -6.02
C PRO A 95 4.91 7.20 -5.65
N TYR A 96 5.78 6.37 -6.24
CA TYR A 96 5.87 4.95 -5.88
C TYR A 96 6.04 4.76 -4.38
N HIS A 97 5.29 3.83 -3.82
CA HIS A 97 5.31 3.49 -2.40
C HIS A 97 4.80 2.06 -2.16
N CYS A 98 5.04 1.57 -0.95
CA CYS A 98 4.34 0.46 -0.34
C CYS A 98 3.40 1.00 0.74
N ASP A 99 2.19 0.48 0.83
CA ASP A 99 1.33 0.69 1.99
C ASP A 99 1.84 -0.13 3.19
N SER A 100 1.45 0.27 4.42
CA SER A 100 1.90 -0.40 5.65
C SER A 100 1.00 -1.61 5.99
N CYS A 101 0.92 -2.57 5.08
CA CYS A 101 0.15 -3.81 5.23
C CYS A 101 0.75 -4.90 4.34
N ASP A 102 0.33 -6.16 4.52
CA ASP A 102 0.80 -7.25 3.66
C ASP A 102 0.23 -7.11 2.25
N VAL A 103 -1.07 -6.91 2.14
CA VAL A 103 -1.76 -6.75 0.85
C VAL A 103 -2.65 -5.51 0.86
N VAL A 104 -2.56 -4.69 -0.18
CA VAL A 104 -3.52 -3.61 -0.43
C VAL A 104 -4.49 -4.00 -1.53
N VAL A 105 -5.76 -3.76 -1.28
CA VAL A 105 -6.84 -3.99 -2.25
C VAL A 105 -7.56 -2.68 -2.55
N LEU A 106 -7.80 -2.41 -3.82
CA LEU A 106 -8.53 -1.24 -4.29
C LEU A 106 -9.68 -1.67 -5.19
N MET A 107 -10.89 -1.19 -4.95
CA MET A 107 -12.04 -1.36 -5.85
C MET A 107 -12.48 -0.03 -6.43
N CYS A 108 -12.59 0.06 -7.74
CA CYS A 108 -13.07 1.25 -8.43
C CYS A 108 -14.60 1.34 -8.37
N LEU A 109 -15.12 2.39 -7.75
CA LEU A 109 -16.54 2.76 -7.83
C LEU A 109 -16.76 3.75 -8.99
N HIS A 110 -15.93 4.78 -9.04
CA HIS A 110 -15.95 5.81 -10.08
C HIS A 110 -14.52 6.16 -10.49
N PRO A 111 -14.18 6.15 -11.79
CA PRO A 111 -12.90 6.64 -12.28
C PRO A 111 -12.86 8.17 -12.27
N SER A 112 -11.67 8.75 -12.46
CA SER A 112 -11.46 10.17 -12.73
C SER A 112 -11.97 10.56 -14.13
N LYS A 113 -12.08 11.85 -14.39
CA LYS A 113 -12.36 12.38 -15.74
C LYS A 113 -11.18 12.11 -16.69
N SER A 114 -9.96 12.31 -16.22
CA SER A 114 -8.71 12.01 -16.92
C SER A 114 -7.58 11.77 -15.92
N GLY A 115 -6.59 10.98 -16.27
CA GLY A 115 -5.50 10.61 -15.38
C GLY A 115 -5.93 9.64 -14.25
N GLY A 116 -5.16 9.56 -13.20
CA GLY A 116 -5.44 8.71 -12.04
C GLY A 116 -5.17 7.23 -12.28
N GLU A 117 -4.39 6.91 -13.32
CA GLU A 117 -3.97 5.55 -13.63
C GLU A 117 -3.15 5.00 -12.47
N SER A 118 -3.44 3.77 -12.09
CA SER A 118 -2.66 3.00 -11.13
C SER A 118 -1.50 2.34 -11.86
N THR A 119 -0.28 2.52 -11.34
CA THR A 119 0.91 1.85 -11.87
C THR A 119 1.51 0.93 -10.81
N VAL A 120 2.02 -0.21 -11.25
CA VAL A 120 2.65 -1.20 -10.38
C VAL A 120 3.94 -1.70 -11.02
N VAL A 121 4.94 -2.00 -10.19
CA VAL A 121 6.19 -2.58 -10.63
C VAL A 121 6.70 -3.61 -9.63
N SER A 122 7.30 -4.69 -10.14
CA SER A 122 7.96 -5.71 -9.34
C SER A 122 9.23 -5.13 -8.70
N SER A 123 9.31 -5.21 -7.37
CA SER A 123 10.51 -4.78 -6.64
C SER A 123 11.72 -5.64 -6.95
N LEU A 124 11.51 -6.93 -7.26
CA LEU A 124 12.58 -7.83 -7.67
C LEU A 124 13.19 -7.42 -9.01
N ASN A 125 12.37 -6.98 -9.97
CA ASN A 125 12.87 -6.45 -11.24
C ASN A 125 13.68 -5.17 -11.02
N ILE A 126 13.20 -4.27 -10.15
CA ILE A 126 13.95 -3.06 -9.79
C ILE A 126 15.32 -3.44 -9.19
N TYR A 127 15.34 -4.36 -8.21
CA TYR A 127 16.57 -4.80 -7.57
C TYR A 127 17.56 -5.40 -8.56
N ASN A 128 17.11 -6.31 -9.43
CA ASN A 128 17.95 -6.92 -10.45
C ASN A 128 18.53 -5.90 -11.43
N GLU A 129 17.76 -4.91 -11.85
CA GLU A 129 18.25 -3.83 -12.72
C GLU A 129 19.21 -2.87 -11.99
N MET A 130 18.99 -2.63 -10.70
CA MET A 130 19.93 -1.87 -9.88
C MET A 130 21.29 -2.57 -9.76
N LEU A 131 21.29 -3.89 -9.52
CA LEU A 131 22.52 -4.70 -9.46
C LEU A 131 23.32 -4.61 -10.76
N LYS A 132 22.66 -4.55 -11.91
CA LYS A 132 23.32 -4.43 -13.23
C LYS A 132 23.87 -3.03 -13.48
N ARG A 133 23.11 -1.98 -13.08
CA ARG A 133 23.44 -0.58 -13.44
C ARG A 133 24.32 0.13 -12.42
N ASN A 134 24.12 -0.14 -11.12
CA ASN A 134 24.91 0.45 -10.03
C ASN A 134 24.83 -0.47 -8.78
N PRO A 135 25.73 -1.47 -8.66
CA PRO A 135 25.75 -2.39 -7.52
C PRO A 135 25.94 -1.70 -6.17
N ALA A 136 26.73 -0.62 -6.09
CA ALA A 136 26.94 0.12 -4.84
C ALA A 136 25.65 0.79 -4.35
N ALA A 137 24.91 1.40 -5.27
CA ALA A 137 23.60 1.96 -4.97
C ALA A 137 22.55 0.90 -4.57
N ALA A 138 22.61 -0.29 -5.18
CA ALA A 138 21.76 -1.43 -4.76
C ALA A 138 22.11 -1.89 -3.35
N ALA A 139 23.41 -2.04 -3.03
CA ALA A 139 23.88 -2.42 -1.70
C ALA A 139 23.46 -1.40 -0.63
N ALA A 140 23.57 -0.09 -0.92
CA ALA A 140 23.15 0.97 0.01
C ALA A 140 21.66 0.88 0.38
N LEU A 141 20.80 0.32 -0.47
CA LEU A 141 19.38 0.10 -0.18
C LEU A 141 19.10 -1.18 0.61
N THR A 142 20.09 -2.02 0.87
CA THR A 142 20.00 -3.17 1.78
C THR A 142 20.47 -2.87 3.20
N GLU A 143 21.06 -1.68 3.41
CA GLU A 143 21.49 -1.23 4.72
C GLU A 143 20.34 -0.63 5.54
N ALA A 144 20.55 -0.48 6.84
CA ALA A 144 19.59 0.14 7.74
C ALA A 144 19.48 1.65 7.43
N ILE A 145 18.31 2.07 6.96
CA ILE A 145 18.04 3.45 6.50
C ILE A 145 17.06 4.12 7.46
N TYR A 146 17.39 5.32 7.92
CA TYR A 146 16.51 6.13 8.75
C TYR A 146 15.27 6.62 7.99
N ARG A 147 14.12 6.56 8.67
CA ARG A 147 12.81 6.97 8.16
C ARG A 147 12.08 7.78 9.19
N ASP A 148 11.52 8.89 8.78
CA ASP A 148 10.68 9.77 9.60
C ASP A 148 9.33 9.11 9.88
N ARG A 149 8.89 9.08 11.15
CA ARG A 149 7.54 8.59 11.52
C ARG A 149 6.43 9.58 11.23
N ARG A 150 6.77 10.81 10.79
CA ARG A 150 5.83 11.86 10.38
C ARG A 150 4.73 12.11 11.42
N ASN A 151 5.15 12.26 12.70
CA ASN A 151 4.30 12.47 13.87
C ASN A 151 3.41 11.28 14.28
N GLU A 152 3.53 10.12 13.63
CA GLU A 152 2.94 8.84 14.08
C GLU A 152 3.93 8.11 14.97
N ILE A 153 4.23 8.69 16.14
CA ILE A 153 5.26 8.19 17.05
C ILE A 153 4.60 7.32 18.11
N PRO A 154 4.90 6.00 18.18
CA PRO A 154 4.45 5.16 19.28
C PRO A 154 5.06 5.62 20.60
N GLU A 155 4.39 5.34 21.70
CA GLU A 155 4.87 5.68 23.04
C GLU A 155 6.27 5.09 23.30
N GLY A 156 7.18 5.90 23.81
CA GLY A 156 8.56 5.52 24.14
C GLY A 156 9.44 5.22 22.92
N LYS A 157 9.06 5.66 21.70
CA LYS A 157 9.86 5.50 20.48
C LYS A 157 10.39 6.83 19.97
N ASP A 158 11.52 6.76 19.26
CA ASP A 158 12.07 7.92 18.55
C ASP A 158 11.13 8.38 17.41
N PRO A 159 11.23 9.66 16.98
CA PRO A 159 10.47 10.18 15.83
C PRO A 159 10.91 9.59 14.48
N TRP A 160 11.92 8.71 14.50
CA TRP A 160 12.39 7.93 13.35
C TRP A 160 12.49 6.45 13.68
N PHE A 161 12.74 5.65 12.67
CA PHE A 161 13.07 4.24 12.77
C PHE A 161 14.00 3.84 11.63
N GLN A 162 14.65 2.70 11.74
CA GLN A 162 15.50 2.16 10.68
C GLN A 162 14.85 0.95 10.02
N LEU A 163 14.89 0.92 8.69
CA LEU A 163 14.44 -0.23 7.90
C LEU A 163 15.09 -0.17 6.51
N PRO A 164 15.76 -1.23 6.05
CA PRO A 164 16.24 -1.31 4.66
C PRO A 164 15.11 -1.17 3.64
N VAL A 165 15.46 -0.76 2.41
CA VAL A 165 14.51 -0.82 1.29
C VAL A 165 14.33 -2.26 0.82
N PHE A 166 15.43 -2.95 0.57
CA PHE A 166 15.42 -4.36 0.23
C PHE A 166 15.86 -5.18 1.44
N ASN A 167 15.05 -6.15 1.82
CA ASN A 167 15.28 -7.03 2.96
C ASN A 167 15.25 -8.48 2.48
N PHE A 168 16.07 -9.32 3.12
CA PHE A 168 16.16 -10.74 2.79
C PHE A 168 15.89 -11.56 4.04
N GLN A 169 15.01 -12.54 3.92
CA GLN A 169 14.67 -13.48 4.98
C GLN A 169 14.30 -14.84 4.37
N ASP A 170 14.91 -15.92 4.84
CA ASP A 170 14.62 -17.29 4.40
C ASP A 170 14.70 -17.49 2.87
N GLY A 171 15.68 -16.84 2.23
CA GLY A 171 15.86 -16.87 0.77
C GLY A 171 14.87 -16.01 -0.04
N LEU A 172 14.00 -15.28 0.62
CA LEU A 172 13.00 -14.41 0.01
C LEU A 172 13.37 -12.94 0.18
N MET A 173 13.20 -12.15 -0.88
CA MET A 173 13.36 -10.70 -0.83
C MET A 173 12.02 -10.02 -0.55
N THR A 174 12.04 -9.00 0.31
CA THR A 174 10.92 -8.10 0.54
C THR A 174 11.35 -6.65 0.33
N VAL A 175 10.41 -5.81 -0.08
CA VAL A 175 10.61 -4.37 -0.26
C VAL A 175 9.84 -3.57 0.78
N SER A 176 10.46 -2.48 1.24
CA SER A 176 9.76 -1.43 1.97
C SER A 176 10.16 -0.08 1.38
N TRP A 177 9.30 0.51 0.58
CA TRP A 177 9.58 1.74 -0.14
C TRP A 177 8.60 2.86 0.24
N GLN A 178 9.12 3.85 0.95
CA GLN A 178 8.47 5.14 1.21
C GLN A 178 9.53 6.22 1.08
N GLY A 179 9.93 6.53 -0.16
CA GLY A 179 11.03 7.46 -0.45
C GLY A 179 10.87 8.85 0.19
N GLY A 180 9.63 9.31 0.40
CA GLY A 180 9.34 10.54 1.12
C GLY A 180 9.75 10.47 2.60
N TYR A 181 9.53 9.34 3.28
CA TYR A 181 9.88 9.14 4.69
C TYR A 181 11.40 9.05 4.90
N ILE A 182 12.11 8.47 3.92
CA ILE A 182 13.57 8.42 3.92
C ILE A 182 14.12 9.84 3.76
N ARG A 183 13.66 10.59 2.75
CA ARG A 183 14.11 11.96 2.52
C ARG A 183 13.79 12.91 3.68
N SER A 184 12.60 12.79 4.27
CA SER A 184 12.21 13.67 5.38
C SER A 184 12.96 13.38 6.69
N ALA A 185 13.58 12.20 6.84
CA ALA A 185 14.41 11.89 8.01
C ALA A 185 15.64 12.81 8.13
N SER A 186 16.12 13.41 7.02
CA SER A 186 17.22 14.39 7.07
C SER A 186 16.87 15.71 7.76
N ARG A 187 15.64 15.94 8.20
CA ARG A 187 15.27 17.06 9.06
C ARG A 187 15.74 16.91 10.51
N PHE A 188 16.12 15.72 10.92
CA PHE A 188 16.64 15.43 12.25
C PHE A 188 18.17 15.62 12.26
N GLU A 189 18.64 16.66 12.94
CA GLU A 189 20.05 17.06 12.95
C GLU A 189 20.98 16.03 13.58
N GLU A 190 20.44 15.20 14.50
CA GLU A 190 21.16 14.12 15.18
C GLU A 190 21.41 12.89 14.28
N LEU A 191 20.75 12.80 13.12
CA LEU A 191 20.96 11.69 12.20
C LEU A 191 22.11 11.96 11.23
N PRO A 192 22.87 10.92 10.84
CA PRO A 192 23.92 11.08 9.85
C PRO A 192 23.32 11.50 8.49
N PRO A 193 24.05 12.34 7.72
CA PRO A 193 23.64 12.70 6.38
C PRO A 193 23.62 11.45 5.47
N HIS A 194 22.73 11.45 4.49
CA HIS A 194 22.68 10.38 3.48
C HIS A 194 24.00 10.31 2.70
N SER A 195 24.58 9.11 2.60
CA SER A 195 25.75 8.84 1.74
C SER A 195 25.41 9.10 0.27
N GLN A 196 26.43 9.23 -0.58
CA GLN A 196 26.22 9.41 -2.02
C GLN A 196 25.58 8.17 -2.63
N ASP A 197 26.04 6.95 -2.25
CA ASP A 197 25.45 5.70 -2.74
C ASP A 197 23.97 5.56 -2.35
N LEU A 198 23.56 5.99 -1.15
CA LEU A 198 22.16 6.02 -0.77
C LEU A 198 21.36 7.00 -1.64
N LYS A 199 21.86 8.21 -1.90
CA LYS A 199 21.19 9.18 -2.78
C LYS A 199 21.05 8.65 -4.20
N ASP A 200 22.09 8.03 -4.72
CA ASP A 200 22.09 7.40 -6.05
C ASP A 200 21.12 6.23 -6.09
N GLY A 201 21.06 5.42 -5.02
CA GLY A 201 20.11 4.33 -4.87
C GLY A 201 18.67 4.81 -4.88
N LEU A 202 18.33 5.85 -4.12
CA LEU A 202 16.99 6.43 -4.09
C LEU A 202 16.57 6.98 -5.46
N ASN A 203 17.49 7.63 -6.18
CA ASN A 203 17.22 8.17 -7.51
C ASN A 203 17.07 7.07 -8.56
N LEU A 204 17.96 6.07 -8.54
CA LEU A 204 17.93 4.95 -9.48
C LEU A 204 16.67 4.09 -9.25
N PHE A 205 16.26 3.85 -8.01
CA PHE A 205 15.01 3.15 -7.69
C PHE A 205 13.81 3.84 -8.35
N ASN A 206 13.64 5.15 -8.15
CA ASN A 206 12.54 5.91 -8.76
C ASN A 206 12.57 5.88 -10.29
N LYS A 207 13.77 6.02 -10.89
CA LYS A 207 13.94 5.93 -12.33
C LYS A 207 13.49 4.58 -12.85
N LEU A 208 13.97 3.48 -12.25
CA LEU A 208 13.62 2.12 -12.63
C LEU A 208 12.13 1.81 -12.39
N ALA A 209 11.56 2.32 -11.29
CA ALA A 209 10.13 2.17 -11.04
C ALA A 209 9.29 2.75 -12.17
N ASN A 210 9.67 3.93 -12.72
CA ASN A 210 9.00 4.51 -13.89
C ASN A 210 9.27 3.73 -15.18
N GLU A 211 10.50 3.25 -15.40
CA GLU A 211 10.87 2.52 -16.62
C GLU A 211 10.19 1.15 -16.74
N LEU A 212 9.97 0.47 -15.61
CA LEU A 212 9.53 -0.93 -15.55
C LEU A 212 8.06 -1.08 -15.15
N ALA A 213 7.36 0.02 -14.91
CA ALA A 213 6.00 -0.02 -14.42
C ALA A 213 5.01 -0.51 -15.47
N TYR A 214 4.04 -1.27 -15.00
CA TYR A 214 2.81 -1.59 -15.72
C TYR A 214 1.70 -0.64 -15.29
N SER A 215 1.08 0.02 -16.25
CA SER A 215 -0.06 0.93 -16.00
C SER A 215 -1.38 0.17 -16.13
N MET A 216 -2.29 0.43 -15.22
CA MET A 216 -3.63 -0.14 -15.20
C MET A 216 -4.68 0.97 -15.33
N ASP A 217 -5.59 0.77 -16.30
CA ASP A 217 -6.79 1.59 -16.45
C ASP A 217 -7.92 0.95 -15.63
N PHE A 218 -8.27 1.60 -14.52
CA PHE A 218 -9.37 1.17 -13.67
C PHE A 218 -10.73 1.51 -14.29
N LYS A 219 -11.57 0.49 -14.40
CA LYS A 219 -12.99 0.62 -14.75
C LYS A 219 -13.86 0.41 -13.52
N PRO A 220 -15.10 0.94 -13.52
CA PRO A 220 -16.04 0.63 -12.45
C PRO A 220 -16.15 -0.88 -12.23
N GLY A 221 -16.04 -1.30 -10.98
CA GLY A 221 -16.09 -2.71 -10.59
C GLY A 221 -14.76 -3.49 -10.75
N ASP A 222 -13.67 -2.85 -11.17
CA ASP A 222 -12.35 -3.47 -11.14
C ASP A 222 -11.81 -3.49 -9.70
N ILE A 223 -11.18 -4.62 -9.32
CA ILE A 223 -10.49 -4.80 -8.04
C ILE A 223 -9.03 -5.11 -8.32
N GLN A 224 -8.14 -4.24 -7.87
CA GLN A 224 -6.69 -4.45 -7.86
C GLN A 224 -6.27 -5.03 -6.50
N ILE A 225 -5.46 -6.08 -6.51
CA ILE A 225 -4.88 -6.72 -5.31
C ILE A 225 -3.37 -6.70 -5.47
N LEU A 226 -2.63 -6.11 -4.52
CA LEU A 226 -1.17 -5.98 -4.58
C LEU A 226 -0.52 -6.44 -3.29
N HIS A 227 0.50 -7.30 -3.40
CA HIS A 227 1.36 -7.68 -2.29
C HIS A 227 2.44 -6.61 -2.05
N ASN A 228 2.30 -5.86 -0.96
CA ASN A 228 3.17 -4.70 -0.65
C ASN A 228 4.63 -5.05 -0.38
N HIS A 229 4.95 -6.31 -0.09
CA HIS A 229 6.33 -6.75 0.15
C HIS A 229 7.08 -7.17 -1.13
N VAL A 230 6.40 -7.25 -2.28
CA VAL A 230 7.01 -7.66 -3.55
C VAL A 230 6.72 -6.70 -4.71
N THR A 231 5.80 -5.76 -4.51
CA THR A 231 5.47 -4.72 -5.50
C THR A 231 5.55 -3.33 -4.87
N VAL A 232 5.79 -2.33 -5.70
CA VAL A 232 5.55 -0.92 -5.37
C VAL A 232 4.56 -0.34 -6.37
N HIS A 233 3.74 0.59 -5.91
CA HIS A 233 2.68 1.16 -6.73
C HIS A 233 2.64 2.68 -6.64
N SER A 234 2.05 3.30 -7.65
CA SER A 234 1.84 4.74 -7.71
C SER A 234 0.51 5.07 -8.38
N ARG A 235 0.19 6.35 -8.41
CA ARG A 235 -0.98 6.87 -9.13
C ARG A 235 -0.59 8.17 -9.81
N THR A 236 -0.95 8.32 -11.08
CA THR A 236 -0.77 9.60 -11.79
C THR A 236 -1.70 10.68 -11.21
N ALA A 237 -1.38 11.95 -11.41
CA ALA A 237 -2.30 13.04 -11.13
C ALA A 237 -3.57 12.88 -11.98
N PHE A 238 -4.68 13.46 -11.54
CA PHE A 238 -5.94 13.32 -12.23
C PHE A 238 -6.79 14.60 -12.17
N GLU A 239 -7.73 14.69 -13.10
CA GLU A 239 -8.78 15.70 -13.11
C GLU A 239 -10.10 15.09 -12.68
N GLU A 240 -10.85 15.82 -11.86
CA GLU A 240 -12.18 15.42 -11.42
C GLU A 240 -13.27 15.87 -12.39
N PHE A 241 -14.37 15.14 -12.36
CA PHE A 241 -15.63 15.66 -12.86
C PHE A 241 -16.15 16.77 -11.92
N PRO A 242 -16.76 17.83 -12.42
CA PRO A 242 -17.34 18.89 -11.59
C PRO A 242 -18.52 18.38 -10.74
N GLU A 243 -19.23 17.37 -11.22
CA GLU A 243 -20.37 16.78 -10.51
C GLU A 243 -19.91 15.87 -9.36
N LEU A 244 -20.32 16.16 -8.14
CA LEU A 244 -19.93 15.42 -6.93
C LEU A 244 -20.16 13.90 -7.04
N LYS A 245 -21.28 13.49 -7.67
CA LYS A 245 -21.63 12.07 -7.85
C LYS A 245 -20.73 11.32 -8.83
N ARG A 246 -19.97 12.05 -9.65
CA ARG A 246 -19.07 11.50 -10.66
C ARG A 246 -17.61 11.58 -10.25
N LYS A 247 -17.32 12.17 -9.10
CA LYS A 247 -15.95 12.25 -8.59
C LYS A 247 -15.33 10.87 -8.45
N ARG A 248 -14.02 10.80 -8.73
CA ARG A 248 -13.23 9.59 -8.55
C ARG A 248 -13.37 9.05 -7.14
N HIS A 249 -13.72 7.76 -7.03
CA HIS A 249 -13.88 7.12 -5.73
C HIS A 249 -13.47 5.65 -5.82
N LEU A 250 -12.46 5.26 -5.04
CA LEU A 250 -12.11 3.87 -4.83
C LEU A 250 -12.34 3.51 -3.37
N LEU A 251 -12.79 2.28 -3.14
CA LEU A 251 -12.70 1.65 -1.81
C LEU A 251 -11.32 1.02 -1.64
N ARG A 252 -10.79 0.99 -0.42
CA ARG A 252 -9.51 0.40 -0.10
C ARG A 252 -9.60 -0.50 1.13
N LEU A 253 -8.97 -1.67 1.05
CA LEU A 253 -8.66 -2.50 2.21
C LEU A 253 -7.14 -2.61 2.36
N TRP A 254 -6.68 -2.56 3.59
CA TRP A 254 -5.36 -3.04 4.00
C TRP A 254 -5.57 -4.37 4.70
N LEU A 255 -4.83 -5.38 4.28
CA LEU A 255 -5.00 -6.74 4.78
C LEU A 255 -3.71 -7.24 5.43
N GLY A 256 -3.84 -7.84 6.60
CA GLY A 256 -2.85 -8.73 7.19
C GLY A 256 -3.16 -10.17 6.79
N THR A 257 -2.16 -10.91 6.33
CA THR A 257 -2.37 -12.26 5.78
C THR A 257 -1.95 -13.34 6.78
N PRO A 258 -2.79 -14.37 7.03
CA PRO A 258 -2.46 -15.47 7.92
C PRO A 258 -1.18 -16.22 7.51
N ASN A 259 -0.95 -16.35 6.21
CA ASN A 259 0.18 -17.07 5.60
C ASN A 259 1.14 -16.09 4.90
N GLY A 260 1.31 -14.87 5.46
CA GLY A 260 2.15 -13.85 4.83
C GLY A 260 3.63 -14.22 4.76
N ARG A 261 4.32 -13.60 3.82
CA ARG A 261 5.76 -13.79 3.58
C ARG A 261 6.59 -13.55 4.85
N PRO A 262 7.62 -14.35 5.16
CA PRO A 262 8.56 -14.07 6.24
C PRO A 262 9.18 -12.69 6.09
N LEU A 263 9.18 -11.89 7.14
CA LEU A 263 9.80 -10.57 7.16
C LEU A 263 11.09 -10.61 8.00
N SER A 264 12.10 -9.84 7.56
CA SER A 264 13.33 -9.71 8.33
C SER A 264 13.07 -9.03 9.69
N PRO A 265 13.87 -9.30 10.74
CA PRO A 265 13.72 -8.67 12.05
C PRO A 265 13.70 -7.13 12.02
N ALA A 266 14.29 -6.51 11.00
CA ALA A 266 14.29 -5.05 10.83
C ALA A 266 12.87 -4.45 10.74
N TYR A 267 11.90 -5.21 10.24
CA TYR A 267 10.50 -4.75 10.17
C TYR A 267 9.84 -4.57 11.54
N ALA A 268 10.37 -5.20 12.62
CA ALA A 268 9.84 -5.04 13.96
C ALA A 268 9.82 -3.58 14.44
N ASN A 269 10.76 -2.76 13.95
CA ASN A 269 10.79 -1.32 14.23
C ASN A 269 9.54 -0.58 13.72
N ARG A 270 8.87 -1.12 12.69
CA ARG A 270 7.66 -0.54 12.08
C ARG A 270 6.40 -1.29 12.46
N TYR A 271 6.44 -2.61 12.45
CA TYR A 271 5.25 -3.47 12.56
C TYR A 271 5.06 -4.10 13.94
N GLY A 272 6.07 -4.09 14.80
CA GLY A 272 6.03 -4.78 16.09
C GLY A 272 6.09 -6.30 15.92
N ASP A 273 4.97 -7.01 16.02
CA ASP A 273 4.92 -8.45 15.80
C ASP A 273 5.08 -8.77 14.30
N LEU A 274 5.97 -9.71 13.99
CA LEU A 274 6.28 -10.13 12.62
C LEU A 274 5.65 -11.47 12.23
N LYS A 275 4.88 -12.08 13.13
CA LYS A 275 4.19 -13.33 12.81
C LYS A 275 3.15 -13.08 11.73
N PRO A 276 3.04 -13.96 10.73
CA PRO A 276 1.95 -13.90 9.76
C PRO A 276 0.58 -13.82 10.46
N GLY A 277 -0.34 -13.02 9.93
CA GLY A 277 -1.64 -12.75 10.52
C GLY A 277 -1.66 -11.69 11.64
N ALA A 278 -0.54 -11.46 12.35
CA ALA A 278 -0.44 -10.43 13.39
C ALA A 278 0.12 -9.10 12.89
N ARG A 279 0.62 -9.06 11.67
CA ARG A 279 1.29 -7.89 11.10
C ARG A 279 0.53 -7.29 9.89
N PRO A 280 0.61 -5.97 9.68
CA PRO A 280 1.25 -5.03 10.61
C PRO A 280 0.41 -4.88 11.87
N ALA A 281 0.70 -5.50 12.93
CA ALA A 281 0.12 -5.43 14.28
C ALA A 281 -1.22 -4.64 14.40
N GLY A 282 -2.23 -4.98 13.59
CA GLY A 282 -3.51 -4.26 13.48
C GLY A 282 -3.49 -2.97 12.64
N GLY A 283 -2.42 -2.73 11.85
CA GLY A 283 -2.29 -1.53 11.02
C GLY A 283 -1.84 -0.29 11.81
N ILE A 284 -2.41 0.88 11.49
CA ILE A 284 -2.13 2.11 12.23
C ILE A 284 -3.09 2.20 13.42
N ILE A 285 -2.53 2.08 14.64
CA ILE A 285 -3.26 2.18 15.90
C ILE A 285 -2.59 3.27 16.75
N VAL A 286 -3.41 4.15 17.31
CA VAL A 286 -3.01 5.15 18.31
C VAL A 286 -3.88 4.97 19.56
N PRO A 287 -3.50 5.50 20.73
CA PRO A 287 -4.32 5.44 21.92
C PRO A 287 -5.74 5.94 21.65
N GLY A 288 -6.75 5.15 22.01
CA GLY A 288 -8.17 5.50 21.79
C GLY A 288 -8.72 5.16 20.41
N THR A 289 -7.95 4.50 19.54
CA THR A 289 -8.46 4.04 18.22
C THR A 289 -9.66 3.09 18.40
N VAL A 290 -10.76 3.42 17.72
CA VAL A 290 -11.94 2.55 17.60
C VAL A 290 -12.07 2.13 16.15
N PHE A 291 -12.10 0.82 15.91
CA PHE A 291 -12.22 0.29 14.56
C PHE A 291 -13.61 0.50 13.98
N LYS A 292 -13.67 0.99 12.75
CA LYS A 292 -14.89 1.24 12.00
C LYS A 292 -14.69 1.07 10.49
N ALA A 293 -15.78 0.80 9.79
CA ALA A 293 -15.82 0.70 8.34
C ALA A 293 -16.82 1.75 7.79
N PRO A 294 -16.42 3.03 7.68
CA PRO A 294 -17.31 4.07 7.17
C PRO A 294 -17.72 3.76 5.73
N LEU A 295 -18.96 4.13 5.36
CA LEU A 295 -19.46 3.97 3.98
C LEU A 295 -19.21 5.20 3.12
N GLU A 296 -18.81 6.32 3.73
CA GLU A 296 -18.47 7.56 3.06
C GLU A 296 -17.07 8.04 3.48
N ALA A 297 -16.43 8.82 2.62
CA ALA A 297 -15.13 9.41 2.91
C ALA A 297 -15.25 10.49 4.00
N GLU A 298 -14.35 10.45 5.01
CA GLU A 298 -14.32 11.39 6.14
C GLU A 298 -12.87 11.78 6.59
#